data_6c82f4d281ed47c431852a23d535701b
#
_entry.id   6c82f4d281ed47c431852a23d535701b
#
_cell.length_a   1.000
_cell.length_b   1.000
_cell.length_c   1.000
_cell.angle_alpha   90.00
_cell.angle_beta   90.00
_cell.angle_gamma   90.00
#
_symmetry.space_group_name_H-M   'P 1'
#
loop_
_entity.id
_entity.type
_entity.pdbx_description
1 polymer ?
#
loop_
_entity_poly.entity_id
_entity_poly.type
_entity_poly.pdbx_seq_one_letter_code
_entity_poly.pdbx_strand_id
1 'polypeptide(L)'
;DDTLKLIQSLYEKKVTTYPRVDTTFLSDDIYPKVPNTLNGLVDYIDLTASLLKAKIRKDKRVFDNSKVTDHHAIIPTGVPARNLTDNERKVYDLVVRRFIAAFYPDCEISTTTVLGKVDKVDFKVTGKQILKPGWRVVFGAEQKDSDAEPSDEEGVLPDFIKGESGPHKPTLGEKWTQPPKPYTEATLLRAMETAGKLVDNDELRDALKENGIGRPSTRAAIIETLFKRNYIRKERKNLFPTATGVELIDTIQEELLKSAELTGLWEKKLRQIERGTYEARTFLEELKLMVHQVVINVLSDQTGRTITIEQAAPEKPQTEKAPKGEKTRKPRAKKENTAGQPESTTVPVKPVCPICKK
;
A
#
# COMPACT_ATOMS: atom_id res chain seq x y z
N ASP A 1 -2.82 4.03 12.19
CA ASP A 1 -3.80 4.00 13.30
C ASP A 1 -5.03 4.85 13.03
N ASP A 2 -4.90 6.09 12.51
CA ASP A 2 -6.03 6.99 12.28
C ASP A 2 -7.05 6.44 11.29
N THR A 3 -6.59 5.81 10.19
CA THR A 3 -7.50 5.17 9.23
C THR A 3 -8.31 4.05 9.89
N LEU A 4 -7.68 3.25 10.78
CA LEU A 4 -8.38 2.19 11.51
C LEU A 4 -9.43 2.77 12.47
N LYS A 5 -9.13 3.89 13.15
CA LYS A 5 -10.09 4.59 14.00
C LYS A 5 -11.27 5.12 13.20
N LEU A 6 -11.01 5.71 12.02
CA LEU A 6 -12.06 6.22 11.14
C LEU A 6 -13.00 5.12 10.65
N ILE A 7 -12.45 3.98 10.17
CA ILE A 7 -13.28 2.88 9.69
C ILE A 7 -14.04 2.19 10.85
N GLN A 8 -13.45 2.14 12.05
CA GLN A 8 -14.12 1.66 13.26
C GLN A 8 -15.30 2.57 13.61
N SER A 9 -15.13 3.89 13.56
CA SER A 9 -16.22 4.86 13.78
C SER A 9 -17.34 4.71 12.75
N LEU A 10 -17.01 4.46 11.46
CA LEU A 10 -18.01 4.21 10.42
C LEU A 10 -18.82 2.92 10.70
N TYR A 11 -18.16 1.88 11.21
CA TYR A 11 -18.83 0.66 11.65
C TYR A 11 -19.78 0.92 12.84
N GLU A 12 -19.32 1.65 13.85
CA GLU A 12 -20.12 2.02 15.02
C GLU A 12 -21.36 2.87 14.63
N LYS A 13 -21.20 3.72 13.61
CA LYS A 13 -22.30 4.46 12.97
C LYS A 13 -23.18 3.59 12.06
N LYS A 14 -22.87 2.30 11.93
CA LYS A 14 -23.61 1.31 11.13
C LYS A 14 -23.65 1.61 9.62
N VAL A 15 -22.75 2.42 9.10
CA VAL A 15 -22.69 2.76 7.67
C VAL A 15 -21.74 1.85 6.88
N THR A 16 -20.84 1.12 7.56
CA THR A 16 -20.02 0.07 6.98
C THR A 16 -20.11 -1.22 7.80
N THR A 17 -19.69 -2.35 7.21
CA THR A 17 -19.55 -3.64 7.90
C THR A 17 -18.30 -3.67 8.76
N TYR A 18 -18.07 -4.75 9.50
CA TYR A 18 -16.98 -4.90 10.47
C TYR A 18 -15.60 -4.65 9.84
N PRO A 19 -14.74 -3.82 10.46
CA PRO A 19 -13.54 -3.30 9.80
C PRO A 19 -12.28 -4.18 9.93
N ARG A 20 -12.26 -5.13 10.87
CA ARG A 20 -11.06 -5.97 11.12
C ARG A 20 -11.20 -7.32 10.43
N VAL A 21 -11.15 -7.29 9.11
CA VAL A 21 -11.31 -8.46 8.25
C VAL A 21 -10.03 -8.78 7.51
N ASP A 22 -9.87 -10.03 7.14
CA ASP A 22 -8.69 -10.59 6.46
C ASP A 22 -8.95 -10.92 4.98
N THR A 23 -10.13 -10.59 4.47
CA THR A 23 -10.51 -10.88 3.10
C THR A 23 -11.01 -9.64 2.34
N THR A 24 -10.85 -9.68 1.03
CA THR A 24 -11.44 -8.73 0.07
C THR A 24 -12.63 -9.32 -0.67
N PHE A 25 -13.07 -10.53 -0.29
CA PHE A 25 -14.16 -11.26 -0.92
C PHE A 25 -15.45 -11.16 -0.11
N LEU A 26 -16.57 -11.35 -0.82
CA LEU A 26 -17.90 -11.47 -0.24
C LEU A 26 -18.33 -12.93 -0.22
N SER A 27 -19.10 -13.31 0.79
CA SER A 27 -19.78 -14.60 0.83
C SER A 27 -21.04 -14.60 -0.03
N ASP A 28 -21.46 -15.77 -0.47
CA ASP A 28 -22.62 -15.93 -1.38
C ASP A 28 -23.94 -15.43 -0.79
N ASP A 29 -24.09 -15.45 0.52
CA ASP A 29 -25.27 -14.93 1.23
C ASP A 29 -25.41 -13.41 1.17
N ILE A 30 -24.33 -12.69 0.83
CA ILE A 30 -24.36 -11.25 0.61
C ILE A 30 -24.95 -10.89 -0.77
N TYR A 31 -24.79 -11.77 -1.76
CA TYR A 31 -25.25 -11.48 -3.12
C TYR A 31 -26.70 -11.00 -3.22
N PRO A 32 -27.70 -11.66 -2.59
CA PRO A 32 -29.09 -11.18 -2.65
C PRO A 32 -29.31 -9.84 -1.94
N LYS A 33 -28.40 -9.42 -1.08
CA LYS A 33 -28.49 -8.14 -0.33
C LYS A 33 -27.91 -6.96 -1.13
N VAL A 34 -27.06 -7.22 -2.13
CA VAL A 34 -26.36 -6.19 -2.92
C VAL A 34 -27.31 -5.17 -3.56
N PRO A 35 -28.45 -5.56 -4.21
CA PRO A 35 -29.36 -4.59 -4.78
C PRO A 35 -29.91 -3.59 -3.74
N ASN A 36 -30.27 -4.08 -2.56
CA ASN A 36 -30.79 -3.23 -1.48
C ASN A 36 -29.70 -2.29 -0.95
N THR A 37 -28.48 -2.79 -0.80
CA THR A 37 -27.32 -1.97 -0.40
C THR A 37 -27.07 -0.86 -1.42
N LEU A 38 -27.01 -1.18 -2.71
CA LEU A 38 -26.81 -0.19 -3.79
C LEU A 38 -27.94 0.85 -3.83
N ASN A 39 -29.18 0.44 -3.63
CA ASN A 39 -30.33 1.34 -3.59
C ASN A 39 -30.30 2.31 -2.39
N GLY A 40 -29.71 1.87 -1.27
CA GLY A 40 -29.53 2.72 -0.08
C GLY A 40 -28.43 3.77 -0.21
N LEU A 41 -27.57 3.68 -1.24
CA LEU A 41 -26.48 4.63 -1.48
C LEU A 41 -26.98 5.86 -2.26
N VAL A 42 -27.88 6.61 -1.65
CA VAL A 42 -28.61 7.73 -2.30
C VAL A 42 -27.69 8.83 -2.86
N ASP A 43 -26.56 9.09 -2.19
CA ASP A 43 -25.58 10.10 -2.64
C ASP A 43 -24.78 9.64 -3.87
N TYR A 44 -24.93 8.38 -4.29
CA TYR A 44 -24.20 7.75 -5.41
C TYR A 44 -25.15 7.24 -6.50
N ILE A 45 -26.37 7.78 -6.57
CA ILE A 45 -27.43 7.31 -7.48
C ILE A 45 -26.97 7.32 -8.95
N ASP A 46 -26.18 8.31 -9.36
CA ASP A 46 -25.65 8.41 -10.72
C ASP A 46 -24.76 7.21 -11.09
N LEU A 47 -24.10 6.62 -10.10
CA LEU A 47 -23.26 5.43 -10.28
C LEU A 47 -24.03 4.13 -10.10
N THR A 48 -25.05 4.09 -9.23
CA THR A 48 -25.79 2.87 -8.92
C THR A 48 -26.96 2.61 -9.86
N ALA A 49 -27.56 3.67 -10.45
CA ALA A 49 -28.75 3.55 -11.28
C ALA A 49 -28.59 2.61 -12.48
N SER A 50 -27.44 2.59 -13.12
CA SER A 50 -27.14 1.69 -14.24
C SER A 50 -27.05 0.23 -13.81
N LEU A 51 -26.50 -0.05 -12.63
CA LEU A 51 -26.39 -1.39 -12.06
C LEU A 51 -27.74 -1.95 -11.62
N LEU A 52 -28.61 -1.09 -11.05
CA LEU A 52 -29.94 -1.48 -10.58
C LEU A 52 -30.93 -1.77 -11.72
N LYS A 53 -30.68 -1.24 -12.92
CA LYS A 53 -31.51 -1.54 -14.14
C LYS A 53 -31.21 -2.92 -14.73
N ALA A 54 -30.10 -3.52 -14.40
CA ALA A 54 -29.65 -4.81 -14.92
C ALA A 54 -29.50 -5.83 -13.79
N LYS A 55 -29.41 -7.12 -14.16
CA LYS A 55 -29.06 -8.15 -13.19
C LYS A 55 -27.61 -7.94 -12.75
N ILE A 56 -27.38 -7.78 -11.45
CA ILE A 56 -26.07 -7.60 -10.88
C ILE A 56 -25.21 -8.85 -11.16
N ARG A 57 -24.00 -8.63 -11.66
CA ARG A 57 -23.05 -9.71 -11.99
C ARG A 57 -22.60 -10.40 -10.71
N LYS A 58 -22.72 -11.74 -10.67
CA LYS A 58 -22.11 -12.59 -9.65
C LYS A 58 -20.79 -13.14 -10.20
N ASP A 59 -19.67 -12.62 -9.76
CA ASP A 59 -18.34 -12.98 -10.23
C ASP A 59 -17.55 -13.63 -9.10
N LYS A 60 -16.81 -14.72 -9.39
CA LYS A 60 -15.91 -15.37 -8.42
C LYS A 60 -14.76 -14.46 -7.93
N ARG A 61 -14.45 -13.41 -8.66
CA ARG A 61 -13.50 -12.36 -8.21
C ARG A 61 -14.03 -11.50 -7.07
N VAL A 62 -15.36 -11.54 -6.83
CA VAL A 62 -16.03 -10.80 -5.78
C VAL A 62 -16.63 -11.74 -4.74
N PHE A 63 -17.29 -12.84 -5.18
CA PHE A 63 -17.95 -13.80 -4.30
C PHE A 63 -17.20 -15.13 -4.31
N ASP A 64 -16.54 -15.43 -3.21
CA ASP A 64 -15.81 -16.70 -3.04
C ASP A 64 -15.82 -17.09 -1.55
N ASN A 65 -16.71 -18.03 -1.20
CA ASN A 65 -16.86 -18.53 0.18
C ASN A 65 -15.56 -19.16 0.72
N SER A 66 -14.73 -19.73 -0.14
CA SER A 66 -13.47 -20.36 0.28
C SER A 66 -12.43 -19.35 0.79
N LYS A 67 -12.63 -18.08 0.47
CA LYS A 67 -11.76 -16.95 0.86
C LYS A 67 -12.38 -16.05 1.93
N VAL A 68 -13.52 -16.44 2.47
CA VAL A 68 -14.18 -15.75 3.57
C VAL A 68 -14.13 -16.68 4.80
N THR A 69 -13.50 -16.20 5.86
CA THR A 69 -13.43 -16.92 7.14
C THR A 69 -14.57 -16.48 8.06
N ASP A 70 -14.29 -15.65 9.05
CA ASP A 70 -15.28 -15.18 10.04
C ASP A 70 -16.13 -14.02 9.51
N HIS A 71 -15.54 -13.16 8.69
CA HIS A 71 -16.17 -11.95 8.16
C HIS A 71 -15.81 -11.75 6.68
N HIS A 72 -16.79 -11.28 5.90
CA HIS A 72 -16.57 -10.86 4.51
C HIS A 72 -15.90 -9.48 4.43
N ALA A 73 -15.50 -9.05 3.25
CA ALA A 73 -14.90 -7.74 2.98
C ALA A 73 -15.72 -6.58 3.54
N ILE A 74 -15.06 -5.46 3.82
CA ILE A 74 -15.71 -4.22 4.27
C ILE A 74 -16.56 -3.66 3.12
N ILE A 75 -17.86 -3.52 3.35
CA ILE A 75 -18.80 -2.92 2.39
C ILE A 75 -19.71 -1.90 3.08
N PRO A 76 -20.33 -0.98 2.32
CA PRO A 76 -21.38 -0.13 2.88
C PRO A 76 -22.61 -0.98 3.23
N THR A 77 -23.37 -0.54 4.22
CA THR A 77 -24.61 -1.22 4.66
C THR A 77 -25.85 -0.78 3.89
N GLY A 78 -25.77 0.32 3.12
CA GLY A 78 -26.93 0.97 2.50
C GLY A 78 -27.68 1.91 3.44
N VAL A 79 -27.24 2.04 4.70
CA VAL A 79 -27.78 3.07 5.62
C VAL A 79 -27.24 4.43 5.20
N PRO A 80 -28.10 5.48 5.12
CA PRO A 80 -27.66 6.82 4.77
C PRO A 80 -26.57 7.35 5.72
N ALA A 81 -25.44 7.76 5.15
CA ALA A 81 -24.27 8.21 5.89
C ALA A 81 -24.45 9.67 6.33
N ARG A 82 -25.08 9.89 7.48
CA ARG A 82 -25.31 11.22 8.08
C ARG A 82 -24.26 11.50 9.16
N ASN A 83 -23.98 12.79 9.40
CA ASN A 83 -23.10 13.25 10.49
C ASN A 83 -21.70 12.64 10.45
N LEU A 84 -21.11 12.53 9.27
CA LEU A 84 -19.72 12.13 9.09
C LEU A 84 -18.81 13.36 9.13
N THR A 85 -17.67 13.24 9.82
CA THR A 85 -16.56 14.19 9.69
C THR A 85 -15.98 14.13 8.27
N ASP A 86 -15.20 15.14 7.86
CA ASP A 86 -14.60 15.18 6.53
C ASP A 86 -13.68 13.98 6.27
N ASN A 87 -12.94 13.52 7.28
CA ASN A 87 -12.07 12.37 7.15
C ASN A 87 -12.86 11.06 7.07
N GLU A 88 -13.90 10.90 7.88
CA GLU A 88 -14.81 9.75 7.78
C GLU A 88 -15.49 9.71 6.41
N ARG A 89 -15.94 10.85 5.89
CA ARG A 89 -16.55 10.96 4.56
C ARG A 89 -15.58 10.50 3.47
N LYS A 90 -14.32 10.89 3.53
CA LYS A 90 -13.30 10.44 2.57
C LYS A 90 -13.10 8.92 2.61
N VAL A 91 -12.99 8.35 3.81
CA VAL A 91 -12.83 6.88 3.97
C VAL A 91 -14.10 6.15 3.50
N TYR A 92 -15.28 6.66 3.84
CA TYR A 92 -16.56 6.11 3.40
C TYR A 92 -16.70 6.14 1.88
N ASP A 93 -16.37 7.26 1.23
CA ASP A 93 -16.40 7.41 -0.23
C ASP A 93 -15.51 6.36 -0.93
N LEU A 94 -14.31 6.11 -0.41
CA LEU A 94 -13.42 5.07 -0.94
C LEU A 94 -14.05 3.68 -0.84
N VAL A 95 -14.65 3.34 0.30
CA VAL A 95 -15.32 2.03 0.51
C VAL A 95 -16.50 1.89 -0.44
N VAL A 96 -17.36 2.92 -0.53
CA VAL A 96 -18.55 2.92 -1.40
C VAL A 96 -18.16 2.80 -2.88
N ARG A 97 -17.21 3.63 -3.35
CA ARG A 97 -16.76 3.57 -4.75
C ARG A 97 -16.14 2.21 -5.07
N ARG A 98 -15.35 1.65 -4.17
CA ARG A 98 -14.77 0.32 -4.37
C ARG A 98 -15.84 -0.76 -4.44
N PHE A 99 -16.88 -0.70 -3.60
CA PHE A 99 -18.00 -1.60 -3.62
C PHE A 99 -18.79 -1.49 -4.93
N ILE A 100 -19.15 -0.28 -5.36
CA ILE A 100 -19.85 -0.04 -6.62
C ILE A 100 -19.03 -0.56 -7.81
N ALA A 101 -17.73 -0.24 -7.86
CA ALA A 101 -16.82 -0.63 -8.94
C ALA A 101 -16.72 -2.16 -9.11
N ALA A 102 -16.90 -2.94 -8.04
CA ALA A 102 -16.86 -4.41 -8.08
C ALA A 102 -17.98 -5.01 -8.96
N PHE A 103 -19.06 -4.27 -9.21
CA PHE A 103 -20.19 -4.73 -10.03
C PHE A 103 -20.22 -4.11 -11.43
N TYR A 104 -19.36 -3.15 -11.71
CA TYR A 104 -19.23 -2.57 -13.04
C TYR A 104 -18.56 -3.54 -14.02
N PRO A 105 -18.77 -3.33 -15.35
CA PRO A 105 -18.05 -4.07 -16.37
C PRO A 105 -16.53 -3.92 -16.24
N ASP A 106 -15.81 -4.86 -16.80
CA ASP A 106 -14.35 -4.82 -16.86
C ASP A 106 -13.87 -3.63 -17.70
N CYS A 107 -12.72 -3.06 -17.35
CA CYS A 107 -12.02 -2.10 -18.19
C CYS A 107 -11.33 -2.84 -19.34
N GLU A 108 -11.64 -2.47 -20.58
CA GLU A 108 -11.00 -3.03 -21.77
C GLU A 108 -9.84 -2.11 -22.21
N ILE A 109 -8.65 -2.67 -22.26
CA ILE A 109 -7.44 -1.94 -22.63
C ILE A 109 -6.79 -2.64 -23.83
N SER A 110 -6.48 -1.86 -24.89
CA SER A 110 -5.61 -2.30 -25.96
C SER A 110 -4.17 -2.01 -25.60
N THR A 111 -3.30 -3.00 -25.67
CA THR A 111 -1.86 -2.82 -25.49
C THR A 111 -1.17 -3.11 -26.79
N THR A 112 -0.50 -2.11 -27.37
CA THR A 112 0.26 -2.24 -28.61
C THR A 112 1.74 -2.24 -28.27
N THR A 113 2.45 -3.28 -28.73
CA THR A 113 3.91 -3.34 -28.64
C THR A 113 4.50 -3.31 -30.03
N VAL A 114 5.35 -2.33 -30.30
CA VAL A 114 6.04 -2.17 -31.56
C VAL A 114 7.52 -2.51 -31.37
N LEU A 115 8.02 -3.41 -32.21
CA LEU A 115 9.43 -3.77 -32.26
C LEU A 115 9.99 -3.18 -33.55
N GLY A 116 10.97 -2.32 -33.45
CA GLY A 116 11.68 -1.73 -34.56
C GLY A 116 13.14 -2.17 -34.57
N LYS A 117 13.77 -2.16 -35.72
CA LYS A 117 15.19 -2.48 -35.88
C LYS A 117 15.86 -1.43 -36.75
N VAL A 118 16.97 -0.92 -36.27
CA VAL A 118 17.81 -0.02 -37.04
C VAL A 118 19.24 -0.58 -37.01
N ASP A 119 19.70 -1.06 -38.14
CA ASP A 119 20.94 -1.81 -38.31
C ASP A 119 20.98 -3.01 -37.30
N LYS A 120 21.85 -3.00 -36.30
CA LYS A 120 22.02 -4.04 -35.29
C LYS A 120 21.31 -3.72 -33.97
N VAL A 121 20.64 -2.57 -33.86
CA VAL A 121 20.00 -2.12 -32.64
C VAL A 121 18.50 -2.36 -32.69
N ASP A 122 17.98 -3.07 -31.69
CA ASP A 122 16.56 -3.30 -31.54
C ASP A 122 15.91 -2.22 -30.67
N PHE A 123 14.77 -1.73 -31.12
CA PHE A 123 13.95 -0.76 -30.40
C PHE A 123 12.62 -1.39 -30.02
N LYS A 124 12.13 -1.08 -28.82
CA LYS A 124 10.82 -1.53 -28.35
C LYS A 124 10.06 -0.34 -27.76
N VAL A 125 8.83 -0.17 -28.16
CA VAL A 125 7.90 0.77 -27.54
C VAL A 125 6.58 0.05 -27.24
N THR A 126 5.96 0.36 -26.11
CA THR A 126 4.66 -0.16 -25.72
C THR A 126 3.74 1.01 -25.39
N GLY A 127 2.53 0.98 -25.96
CA GLY A 127 1.48 1.95 -25.64
C GLY A 127 0.22 1.25 -25.16
N LYS A 128 -0.59 1.99 -24.41
CA LYS A 128 -1.87 1.51 -23.87
C LYS A 128 -2.99 2.49 -24.22
N GLN A 129 -4.09 1.97 -24.73
CA GLN A 129 -5.30 2.72 -25.02
C GLN A 129 -6.49 2.09 -24.29
N ILE A 130 -7.23 2.89 -23.54
CA ILE A 130 -8.45 2.44 -22.90
C ILE A 130 -9.56 2.46 -23.94
N LEU A 131 -10.06 1.26 -24.33
CA LEU A 131 -11.17 1.10 -25.26
C LEU A 131 -12.52 1.32 -24.57
N LYS A 132 -12.68 0.70 -23.38
CA LYS A 132 -13.86 0.89 -22.54
C LYS A 132 -13.41 1.09 -21.10
N PRO A 133 -13.77 2.20 -20.47
CA PRO A 133 -13.31 2.51 -19.11
C PRO A 133 -13.87 1.56 -18.04
N GLY A 134 -15.03 0.93 -18.26
CA GLY A 134 -15.61 -0.03 -17.33
C GLY A 134 -15.72 0.52 -15.90
N TRP A 135 -15.26 -0.25 -14.92
CA TRP A 135 -15.26 0.12 -13.51
C TRP A 135 -14.48 1.43 -13.18
N ARG A 136 -13.58 1.87 -14.05
CA ARG A 136 -12.77 3.08 -13.81
C ARG A 136 -13.64 4.36 -13.76
N VAL A 137 -14.80 4.37 -14.40
CA VAL A 137 -15.72 5.54 -14.37
C VAL A 137 -16.17 5.88 -12.95
N VAL A 138 -16.21 4.90 -12.05
CA VAL A 138 -16.62 5.09 -10.64
C VAL A 138 -15.68 6.02 -9.89
N PHE A 139 -14.40 6.05 -10.28
CA PHE A 139 -13.36 6.86 -9.62
C PHE A 139 -13.12 8.20 -10.30
N GLY A 140 -13.74 8.46 -11.46
CA GLY A 140 -13.52 9.67 -12.24
C GLY A 140 -12.18 9.69 -12.98
N ALA A 141 -11.89 10.80 -13.67
CA ALA A 141 -10.67 10.97 -14.46
C ALA A 141 -9.40 11.18 -13.63
N GLU A 142 -9.51 11.30 -12.30
CA GLU A 142 -8.42 11.72 -11.41
C GLU A 142 -7.53 10.60 -10.87
N GLN A 143 -7.79 9.34 -11.18
CA GLN A 143 -6.83 8.30 -10.83
C GLN A 143 -5.71 8.19 -11.87
N LYS A 144 -4.86 9.19 -11.89
CA LYS A 144 -3.44 8.93 -12.11
C LYS A 144 -2.96 8.22 -10.86
N ASP A 145 -2.55 6.96 -10.98
CA ASP A 145 -1.86 6.27 -9.90
C ASP A 145 -0.68 7.16 -9.46
N SER A 146 -0.88 7.91 -8.38
CA SER A 146 0.11 8.86 -7.85
C SER A 146 1.41 8.18 -7.40
N ASP A 147 1.39 6.85 -7.31
CA ASP A 147 2.52 6.01 -6.93
C ASP A 147 3.06 5.16 -8.10
N ALA A 148 2.39 5.14 -9.26
CA ALA A 148 2.95 4.61 -10.48
C ALA A 148 3.97 5.62 -11.02
N GLU A 149 5.20 5.18 -11.26
CA GLU A 149 6.12 5.98 -12.08
C GLU A 149 5.43 6.24 -13.41
N PRO A 150 5.58 7.44 -14.01
CA PRO A 150 5.21 7.65 -15.38
C PRO A 150 6.00 6.63 -16.20
N SER A 151 5.36 5.49 -16.49
CA SER A 151 5.94 4.52 -17.38
C SER A 151 5.89 5.16 -18.77
N ASP A 152 6.97 5.08 -19.51
CA ASP A 152 7.01 5.43 -20.94
C ASP A 152 5.93 4.65 -21.73
N GLU A 153 5.17 3.78 -21.06
CA GLU A 153 4.10 2.90 -21.58
C GLU A 153 2.69 3.53 -21.59
N GLU A 154 2.47 4.73 -21.06
CA GLU A 154 1.12 5.33 -20.98
C GLU A 154 0.73 6.15 -22.21
N GLY A 155 1.59 6.23 -23.23
CA GLY A 155 1.30 6.91 -24.47
C GLY A 155 0.35 6.12 -25.38
N VAL A 156 -0.58 6.81 -26.05
CA VAL A 156 -1.29 6.27 -27.21
C VAL A 156 -0.31 6.29 -28.38
N LEU A 157 0.03 5.10 -28.88
CA LEU A 157 0.88 5.00 -30.06
C LEU A 157 0.06 5.28 -31.35
N PRO A 158 0.69 5.88 -32.38
CA PRO A 158 0.09 5.94 -33.70
C PRO A 158 -0.07 4.52 -34.28
N ASP A 159 -0.86 4.42 -35.33
CA ASP A 159 -1.01 3.16 -36.06
C ASP A 159 0.29 2.84 -36.80
N PHE A 160 0.81 1.65 -36.59
CA PHE A 160 2.01 1.13 -37.26
C PHE A 160 1.64 0.01 -38.24
N ILE A 161 2.28 0.01 -39.42
CA ILE A 161 2.15 -1.04 -40.41
C ILE A 161 3.38 -1.93 -40.37
N LYS A 162 3.18 -3.26 -40.34
CA LYS A 162 4.30 -4.21 -40.30
C LYS A 162 5.19 -4.05 -41.53
N GLY A 163 6.47 -3.79 -41.30
CA GLY A 163 7.47 -3.59 -42.38
C GLY A 163 7.56 -2.15 -42.89
N GLU A 164 6.83 -1.19 -42.31
CA GLU A 164 7.05 0.20 -42.62
C GLU A 164 8.46 0.65 -42.25
N SER A 165 9.02 1.55 -43.02
CA SER A 165 10.33 2.14 -42.78
C SER A 165 10.27 3.65 -43.05
N GLY A 166 11.09 4.39 -42.37
CA GLY A 166 11.14 5.86 -42.52
C GLY A 166 12.38 6.48 -41.89
N PRO A 167 12.60 7.76 -42.13
CA PRO A 167 13.70 8.48 -41.52
C PRO A 167 13.48 8.52 -39.98
N HIS A 168 14.53 8.24 -39.22
CA HIS A 168 14.50 8.38 -37.79
C HIS A 168 15.64 9.27 -37.29
N LYS A 169 15.43 9.94 -36.17
CA LYS A 169 16.45 10.73 -35.48
C LYS A 169 16.66 10.15 -34.10
N PRO A 170 17.69 9.30 -33.91
CA PRO A 170 17.97 8.72 -32.63
C PRO A 170 18.44 9.78 -31.64
N THR A 171 18.03 9.62 -30.37
CA THR A 171 18.54 10.41 -29.27
C THR A 171 19.07 9.46 -28.20
N LEU A 172 20.30 9.70 -27.72
CA LEU A 172 20.86 8.95 -26.61
C LEU A 172 20.47 9.67 -25.32
N GLY A 173 19.71 8.99 -24.47
CA GLY A 173 19.38 9.45 -23.13
C GLY A 173 20.19 8.69 -22.09
N GLU A 174 21.03 9.38 -21.34
CA GLU A 174 21.70 8.80 -20.18
C GLU A 174 20.77 8.85 -18.98
N LYS A 175 20.51 7.68 -18.38
CA LYS A 175 19.69 7.56 -17.15
C LYS A 175 20.49 6.83 -16.09
N TRP A 176 20.31 7.25 -14.85
CA TRP A 176 20.88 6.59 -13.69
C TRP A 176 19.83 5.68 -13.06
N THR A 177 20.23 4.49 -12.62
CA THR A 177 19.39 3.64 -11.80
C THR A 177 19.05 4.34 -10.49
N GLN A 178 17.80 4.23 -10.07
CA GLN A 178 17.34 4.80 -8.82
C GLN A 178 17.24 3.69 -7.76
N PRO A 179 17.59 3.97 -6.50
CA PRO A 179 17.36 3.00 -5.42
C PRO A 179 15.85 2.75 -5.25
N PRO A 180 15.45 1.60 -4.68
CA PRO A 180 14.06 1.36 -4.34
C PRO A 180 13.48 2.51 -3.51
N LYS A 181 12.22 2.86 -3.77
CA LYS A 181 11.53 3.92 -3.01
C LYS A 181 11.39 3.50 -1.54
N PRO A 182 11.55 4.43 -0.58
CA PRO A 182 11.27 4.15 0.82
C PRO A 182 9.84 3.65 1.02
N TYR A 183 9.63 2.80 2.01
CA TYR A 183 8.28 2.38 2.36
C TYR A 183 7.43 3.54 2.86
N THR A 184 6.16 3.49 2.57
CA THR A 184 5.11 4.23 3.27
C THR A 184 4.38 3.26 4.20
N GLU A 185 3.55 3.75 5.12
CA GLU A 185 2.74 2.84 5.97
C GLU A 185 1.89 1.87 5.11
N ALA A 186 1.31 2.35 4.02
CA ALA A 186 0.51 1.53 3.12
C ALA A 186 1.35 0.46 2.40
N THR A 187 2.53 0.84 1.87
CA THR A 187 3.41 -0.12 1.18
C THR A 187 4.06 -1.09 2.15
N LEU A 188 4.34 -0.69 3.40
CA LEU A 188 4.82 -1.59 4.45
C LEU A 188 3.74 -2.61 4.86
N LEU A 189 2.49 -2.18 5.05
CA LEU A 189 1.36 -3.08 5.29
C LEU A 189 1.23 -4.11 4.16
N ARG A 190 1.33 -3.65 2.91
CA ARG A 190 1.30 -4.55 1.74
C ARG A 190 2.49 -5.50 1.70
N ALA A 191 3.70 -5.05 2.06
CA ALA A 191 4.88 -5.91 2.14
C ALA A 191 4.69 -6.97 3.23
N MET A 192 4.13 -6.63 4.39
CA MET A 192 3.78 -7.60 5.44
C MET A 192 2.76 -8.63 4.93
N GLU A 193 1.74 -8.19 4.20
CA GLU A 193 0.72 -9.06 3.61
C GLU A 193 1.31 -10.02 2.57
N THR A 194 2.25 -9.54 1.77
CA THR A 194 2.86 -10.32 0.68
C THR A 194 4.28 -10.81 1.02
N ALA A 195 4.59 -10.96 2.29
CA ALA A 195 5.94 -11.32 2.77
C ALA A 195 6.49 -12.63 2.19
N GLY A 196 5.62 -13.55 1.77
CA GLY A 196 6.03 -14.75 1.05
C GLY A 196 6.85 -14.48 -0.22
N LYS A 197 6.71 -13.31 -0.84
CA LYS A 197 7.52 -12.93 -2.00
C LYS A 197 8.99 -12.66 -1.67
N LEU A 198 9.31 -12.45 -0.40
CA LEU A 198 10.65 -12.19 0.11
C LEU A 198 11.39 -13.46 0.53
N VAL A 199 10.74 -14.62 0.43
CA VAL A 199 11.27 -15.92 0.86
C VAL A 199 11.60 -16.76 -0.38
N ASP A 200 12.82 -17.27 -0.45
CA ASP A 200 13.30 -18.06 -1.58
C ASP A 200 12.77 -19.50 -1.57
N ASN A 201 12.48 -20.05 -0.39
CA ASN A 201 11.93 -21.40 -0.24
C ASN A 201 10.46 -21.45 -0.63
N ASP A 202 10.11 -22.27 -1.63
CA ASP A 202 8.74 -22.36 -2.16
C ASP A 202 7.72 -22.83 -1.14
N GLU A 203 8.06 -23.77 -0.25
CA GLU A 203 7.15 -24.28 0.78
C GLU A 203 6.86 -23.21 1.84
N LEU A 204 7.86 -22.46 2.27
CA LEU A 204 7.70 -21.36 3.23
C LEU A 204 7.00 -20.17 2.57
N ARG A 205 7.26 -19.94 1.29
CA ARG A 205 6.53 -18.95 0.48
C ARG A 205 5.05 -19.26 0.43
N ASP A 206 4.68 -20.51 0.21
CA ASP A 206 3.28 -20.93 0.18
C ASP A 206 2.62 -20.83 1.57
N ALA A 207 3.34 -21.13 2.64
CA ALA A 207 2.84 -20.93 4.00
C ALA A 207 2.56 -19.45 4.33
N LEU A 208 3.37 -18.53 3.81
CA LEU A 208 3.20 -17.09 3.99
C LEU A 208 2.21 -16.43 3.01
N LYS A 209 1.90 -17.09 1.88
CA LYS A 209 0.94 -16.53 0.90
C LYS A 209 -0.43 -16.23 1.48
N GLU A 210 -0.89 -17.04 2.43
CA GLU A 210 -2.23 -16.91 2.98
C GLU A 210 -2.31 -15.85 4.09
N ASN A 211 -1.28 -15.74 4.91
CA ASN A 211 -1.32 -14.89 6.12
C ASN A 211 -0.33 -13.73 6.12
N GLY A 212 0.80 -13.85 5.40
CA GLY A 212 1.90 -12.88 5.48
C GLY A 212 2.53 -12.82 6.88
N ILE A 213 3.10 -11.66 7.23
CA ILE A 213 3.61 -11.37 8.59
C ILE A 213 2.53 -10.64 9.37
N GLY A 214 2.13 -11.20 10.49
CA GLY A 214 1.05 -10.70 11.33
C GLY A 214 -0.34 -10.83 10.69
N ARG A 215 -1.37 -10.79 11.51
CA ARG A 215 -2.76 -10.79 11.03
C ARG A 215 -3.21 -9.37 10.66
N PRO A 216 -4.20 -9.19 9.80
CA PRO A 216 -4.75 -7.87 9.46
C PRO A 216 -5.10 -7.02 10.70
N SER A 217 -5.65 -7.65 11.74
CA SER A 217 -5.99 -6.98 13.00
C SER A 217 -4.79 -6.51 13.83
N THR A 218 -3.60 -7.05 13.63
CA THR A 218 -2.41 -6.77 14.45
C THR A 218 -1.33 -5.98 13.70
N ARG A 219 -1.31 -5.97 12.36
CA ARG A 219 -0.25 -5.30 11.56
C ARG A 219 -0.10 -3.82 11.92
N ALA A 220 -1.22 -3.10 12.07
CA ALA A 220 -1.17 -1.68 12.44
C ALA A 220 -0.50 -1.49 13.82
N ALA A 221 -0.84 -2.32 14.81
CA ALA A 221 -0.24 -2.27 16.13
C ALA A 221 1.25 -2.64 16.13
N ILE A 222 1.67 -3.54 15.25
CA ILE A 222 3.09 -3.88 15.04
C ILE A 222 3.85 -2.65 14.54
N ILE A 223 3.36 -1.98 13.50
CA ILE A 223 3.99 -0.77 12.96
C ILE A 223 4.04 0.34 14.03
N GLU A 224 2.95 0.56 14.76
CA GLU A 224 2.94 1.52 15.86
C GLU A 224 3.97 1.18 16.95
N THR A 225 4.20 -0.10 17.21
CA THR A 225 5.23 -0.53 18.16
C THR A 225 6.63 -0.18 17.68
N LEU A 226 6.90 -0.28 16.35
CA LEU A 226 8.18 0.13 15.78
C LEU A 226 8.42 1.64 15.97
N PHE A 227 7.38 2.47 15.80
CA PHE A 227 7.46 3.91 16.10
C PHE A 227 7.68 4.18 17.58
N LYS A 228 6.89 3.55 18.49
CA LYS A 228 7.02 3.74 19.94
C LYS A 228 8.39 3.36 20.46
N ARG A 229 9.01 2.35 19.89
CA ARG A 229 10.38 1.91 20.24
C ARG A 229 11.47 2.68 19.52
N ASN A 230 11.08 3.68 18.72
CA ASN A 230 12.01 4.51 17.94
C ASN A 230 12.93 3.68 16.99
N TYR A 231 12.42 2.56 16.45
CA TYR A 231 13.15 1.77 15.46
C TYR A 231 12.99 2.33 14.05
N ILE A 232 11.86 2.98 13.78
CA ILE A 232 11.57 3.67 12.53
C ILE A 232 11.03 5.08 12.82
N ARG A 233 11.23 5.98 11.88
CA ARG A 233 10.69 7.33 11.89
C ARG A 233 9.96 7.63 10.59
N LYS A 234 9.04 8.58 10.63
CA LYS A 234 8.27 9.02 9.48
C LYS A 234 8.71 10.41 9.05
N GLU A 235 9.06 10.55 7.77
CA GLU A 235 9.32 11.85 7.15
C GLU A 235 8.29 12.06 6.04
N ARG A 236 7.36 12.98 6.26
CA ARG A 236 6.18 13.16 5.40
C ARG A 236 5.38 11.87 5.28
N LYS A 237 5.41 11.18 4.13
CA LYS A 237 4.75 9.89 3.91
C LYS A 237 5.70 8.69 3.98
N ASN A 238 7.00 8.91 3.97
CA ASN A 238 8.00 7.87 3.87
C ASN A 238 8.47 7.41 5.26
N LEU A 239 8.81 6.15 5.36
CA LEU A 239 9.35 5.51 6.55
C LEU A 239 10.85 5.31 6.37
N PHE A 240 11.60 5.62 7.40
CA PHE A 240 13.05 5.43 7.45
C PHE A 240 13.43 4.73 8.75
N PRO A 241 14.44 3.84 8.72
CA PRO A 241 15.01 3.32 9.96
C PRO A 241 15.71 4.43 10.73
N THR A 242 15.73 4.33 12.04
CA THR A 242 16.56 5.16 12.92
C THR A 242 17.91 4.48 13.13
N ALA A 243 18.89 5.19 13.71
CA ALA A 243 20.16 4.58 14.14
C ALA A 243 19.91 3.41 15.10
N THR A 244 19.04 3.60 16.10
CA THR A 244 18.62 2.54 17.04
C THR A 244 18.06 1.30 16.31
N GLY A 245 17.22 1.50 15.29
CA GLY A 245 16.64 0.40 14.52
C GLY A 245 17.67 -0.36 13.71
N VAL A 246 18.62 0.34 13.08
CA VAL A 246 19.70 -0.29 12.32
C VAL A 246 20.64 -1.07 13.24
N GLU A 247 21.11 -0.43 14.34
CA GLU A 247 22.00 -1.06 15.31
C GLU A 247 21.36 -2.28 15.98
N LEU A 248 20.04 -2.26 16.23
CA LEU A 248 19.33 -3.42 16.76
C LEU A 248 19.45 -4.62 15.78
N ILE A 249 19.18 -4.39 14.49
CA ILE A 249 19.26 -5.47 13.49
C ILE A 249 20.70 -5.98 13.34
N ASP A 250 21.69 -5.09 13.38
CA ASP A 250 23.11 -5.45 13.31
C ASP A 250 23.58 -6.21 14.55
N THR A 251 22.96 -5.96 15.71
CA THR A 251 23.28 -6.63 16.98
C THR A 251 22.71 -8.05 17.03
N ILE A 252 21.52 -8.28 16.43
CA ILE A 252 20.93 -9.62 16.38
C ILE A 252 21.79 -10.53 15.50
N GLN A 253 22.38 -11.57 16.09
CA GLN A 253 23.22 -12.55 15.37
C GLN A 253 22.40 -13.67 14.73
N GLU A 254 21.22 -13.95 15.27
CA GLU A 254 20.33 -15.00 14.77
C GLU A 254 19.62 -14.57 13.50
N GLU A 255 20.05 -15.06 12.34
CA GLU A 255 19.50 -14.68 11.03
C GLU A 255 18.01 -15.01 10.89
N LEU A 256 17.55 -16.12 11.49
CA LEU A 256 16.13 -16.49 11.43
C LEU A 256 15.22 -15.44 12.10
N LEU A 257 15.68 -14.74 13.13
CA LEU A 257 14.93 -13.66 13.77
C LEU A 257 14.80 -12.42 12.89
N LYS A 258 15.70 -12.26 11.91
CA LYS A 258 15.73 -11.13 10.96
C LYS A 258 14.97 -11.42 9.67
N SER A 259 14.58 -12.67 9.43
CA SER A 259 13.94 -13.10 8.18
C SER A 259 12.44 -13.39 8.36
N ALA A 260 11.69 -13.34 7.25
CA ALA A 260 10.30 -13.79 7.20
C ALA A 260 10.18 -15.32 7.28
N GLU A 261 11.28 -16.06 7.09
CA GLU A 261 11.29 -17.52 7.00
C GLU A 261 10.86 -18.17 8.31
N LEU A 262 11.28 -17.63 9.45
CA LEU A 262 10.86 -18.15 10.78
C LEU A 262 9.34 -18.12 10.93
N THR A 263 8.71 -17.02 10.53
CA THR A 263 7.24 -16.91 10.54
C THR A 263 6.61 -17.94 9.61
N GLY A 264 7.16 -18.12 8.39
CA GLY A 264 6.71 -19.13 7.45
C GLY A 264 6.83 -20.55 7.98
N LEU A 265 7.93 -20.88 8.66
CA LEU A 265 8.17 -22.18 9.26
C LEU A 265 7.13 -22.48 10.37
N TRP A 266 6.87 -21.51 11.23
CA TRP A 266 5.89 -21.68 12.30
C TRP A 266 4.47 -21.78 11.77
N GLU A 267 4.06 -20.96 10.83
CA GLU A 267 2.75 -21.05 10.18
C GLU A 267 2.55 -22.41 9.48
N LYS A 268 3.59 -22.93 8.81
CA LYS A 268 3.55 -24.28 8.23
C LYS A 268 3.29 -25.35 9.29
N LYS A 269 4.04 -25.32 10.39
CA LYS A 269 3.89 -26.32 11.48
C LYS A 269 2.53 -26.19 12.17
N LEU A 270 2.04 -24.99 12.42
CA LEU A 270 0.72 -24.76 13.00
C LEU A 270 -0.41 -25.34 12.13
N ARG A 271 -0.31 -25.18 10.80
CA ARG A 271 -1.25 -25.83 9.88
C ARG A 271 -1.16 -27.35 9.84
N GLN A 272 0.03 -27.87 9.98
CA GLN A 272 0.22 -29.32 10.10
C GLN A 272 -0.41 -29.87 11.40
N ILE A 273 -0.34 -29.12 12.50
CA ILE A 273 -1.03 -29.44 13.75
C ILE A 273 -2.55 -29.41 13.55
N GLU A 274 -3.08 -28.38 12.90
CA GLU A 274 -4.51 -28.26 12.59
C GLU A 274 -5.02 -29.43 11.75
N ARG A 275 -4.21 -29.92 10.81
CA ARG A 275 -4.51 -31.10 9.95
C ARG A 275 -4.23 -32.44 10.65
N GLY A 276 -3.72 -32.44 11.87
CA GLY A 276 -3.37 -33.67 12.59
C GLY A 276 -2.13 -34.41 12.03
N THR A 277 -1.31 -33.74 11.22
CA THR A 277 -0.10 -34.32 10.62
C THR A 277 1.19 -33.95 11.36
N TYR A 278 1.10 -33.15 12.40
CA TYR A 278 2.22 -32.76 13.26
C TYR A 278 1.77 -32.64 14.73
N GLU A 279 2.59 -33.06 15.65
CA GLU A 279 2.32 -33.06 17.08
C GLU A 279 2.53 -31.68 17.72
N ALA A 280 1.50 -31.14 18.38
CA ALA A 280 1.57 -29.85 19.07
C ALA A 280 2.65 -29.81 20.16
N ARG A 281 2.86 -30.96 20.87
CA ARG A 281 3.88 -31.08 21.90
C ARG A 281 5.28 -30.92 21.31
N THR A 282 5.56 -31.60 20.21
CA THR A 282 6.84 -31.51 19.50
C THR A 282 7.12 -30.07 19.05
N PHE A 283 6.11 -29.37 18.52
CA PHE A 283 6.23 -27.97 18.18
C PHE A 283 6.63 -27.09 19.38
N LEU A 284 6.01 -27.29 20.54
CA LEU A 284 6.34 -26.54 21.75
C LEU A 284 7.74 -26.85 22.28
N GLU A 285 8.20 -28.09 22.17
CA GLU A 285 9.55 -28.49 22.58
C GLU A 285 10.61 -27.85 21.67
N GLU A 286 10.41 -27.86 20.35
CA GLU A 286 11.26 -27.19 19.38
C GLU A 286 11.32 -25.67 19.60
N LEU A 287 10.15 -25.04 19.84
CA LEU A 287 10.07 -23.62 20.14
C LEU A 287 10.87 -23.26 21.41
N LYS A 288 10.73 -24.06 22.48
CA LYS A 288 11.50 -23.87 23.73
C LYS A 288 13.00 -24.02 23.49
N LEU A 289 13.40 -25.03 22.70
CA LEU A 289 14.80 -25.26 22.38
C LEU A 289 15.38 -24.07 21.59
N MET A 290 14.65 -23.57 20.59
CA MET A 290 15.05 -22.39 19.81
C MET A 290 15.20 -21.15 20.71
N VAL A 291 14.21 -20.87 21.55
CA VAL A 291 14.27 -19.73 22.49
C VAL A 291 15.45 -19.88 23.44
N HIS A 292 15.69 -21.08 23.97
CA HIS A 292 16.86 -21.37 24.83
C HIS A 292 18.17 -21.08 24.12
N GLN A 293 18.31 -21.54 22.86
CA GLN A 293 19.51 -21.31 22.07
C GLN A 293 19.75 -19.81 21.79
N VAL A 294 18.68 -19.07 21.43
CA VAL A 294 18.77 -17.62 21.23
C VAL A 294 19.21 -16.90 22.50
N VAL A 295 18.65 -17.28 23.67
CA VAL A 295 19.04 -16.70 24.96
C VAL A 295 20.51 -16.99 25.29
N ILE A 296 20.97 -18.23 25.09
CA ILE A 296 22.37 -18.57 25.30
C ILE A 296 23.28 -17.77 24.37
N ASN A 297 22.95 -17.67 23.09
CA ASN A 297 23.72 -16.90 22.11
C ASN A 297 23.84 -15.43 22.52
N VAL A 298 22.74 -14.82 22.97
CA VAL A 298 22.72 -13.43 23.46
C VAL A 298 23.56 -13.26 24.73
N LEU A 299 23.43 -14.19 25.69
CA LEU A 299 24.18 -14.13 26.95
C LEU A 299 25.69 -14.40 26.77
N SER A 300 26.06 -15.19 25.78
CA SER A 300 27.46 -15.50 25.46
C SER A 300 28.12 -14.44 24.55
N ASP A 301 27.35 -13.48 24.05
CA ASP A 301 27.89 -12.42 23.21
C ASP A 301 28.74 -11.45 24.04
N GLN A 302 30.06 -11.47 23.78
CA GLN A 302 31.04 -10.61 24.42
C GLN A 302 31.50 -9.45 23.50
N THR A 303 30.80 -9.21 22.40
CA THR A 303 31.22 -8.20 21.41
C THR A 303 31.13 -6.76 21.93
N GLY A 304 30.51 -6.54 23.09
CA GLY A 304 30.38 -5.21 23.72
C GLY A 304 29.58 -4.21 22.86
N ARG A 305 28.79 -4.69 21.90
CA ARG A 305 27.95 -3.84 21.06
C ARG A 305 26.91 -3.12 21.92
N THR A 306 26.81 -1.83 21.73
CA THR A 306 25.83 -0.98 22.40
C THR A 306 24.82 -0.45 21.37
N ILE A 307 23.56 -0.36 21.76
CA ILE A 307 22.53 0.25 20.94
C ILE A 307 22.36 1.69 21.39
N THR A 308 22.50 2.63 20.47
CA THR A 308 22.26 4.05 20.75
C THR A 308 20.78 4.28 20.90
N ILE A 309 20.33 4.63 22.09
CA ILE A 309 18.93 5.01 22.34
C ILE A 309 18.78 6.49 22.01
N GLU A 310 18.39 6.79 20.78
CA GLU A 310 17.94 8.15 20.44
C GLU A 310 16.63 8.44 21.20
N GLN A 311 16.66 9.40 22.11
CA GLN A 311 15.43 9.90 22.73
C GLN A 311 14.60 10.56 21.64
N ALA A 312 13.35 10.14 21.51
CA ALA A 312 12.41 10.80 20.62
C ALA A 312 12.39 12.30 20.94
N ALA A 313 12.64 13.12 19.93
CA ALA A 313 12.52 14.58 20.11
C ALA A 313 11.10 14.88 20.63
N PRO A 314 10.94 15.71 21.67
CA PRO A 314 9.64 16.02 22.21
C PRO A 314 8.73 16.53 21.11
N GLU A 315 7.58 15.90 20.94
CA GLU A 315 6.55 16.36 20.01
C GLU A 315 6.28 17.83 20.31
N LYS A 316 6.52 18.68 19.31
CA LYS A 316 6.10 20.08 19.43
C LYS A 316 4.58 20.08 19.63
N PRO A 317 4.06 20.72 20.68
CA PRO A 317 2.63 20.78 20.91
C PRO A 317 1.96 21.31 19.64
N GLN A 318 1.02 20.55 19.10
CA GLN A 318 0.17 21.01 18.00
C GLN A 318 -0.61 22.21 18.54
N THR A 319 -0.20 23.39 18.13
CA THR A 319 -0.99 24.60 18.39
C THR A 319 -2.31 24.43 17.63
N GLU A 320 -3.38 24.24 18.37
CA GLU A 320 -4.76 24.31 17.84
C GLU A 320 -4.89 25.63 17.08
N LYS A 321 -5.13 25.52 15.78
CA LYS A 321 -5.45 26.70 14.98
C LYS A 321 -6.80 27.23 15.43
N ALA A 322 -6.77 28.34 16.15
CA ALA A 322 -7.96 29.12 16.46
C ALA A 322 -8.78 29.42 15.18
N PRO A 323 -10.12 29.47 15.27
CA PRO A 323 -10.96 29.70 14.10
C PRO A 323 -10.65 31.08 13.49
N LYS A 324 -10.38 31.10 12.20
CA LYS A 324 -10.16 32.33 11.43
C LYS A 324 -11.42 33.16 11.39
N GLY A 325 -11.43 34.25 12.17
CA GLY A 325 -12.42 35.31 12.05
C GLY A 325 -12.37 35.97 10.67
N GLU A 326 -13.54 36.30 10.19
CA GLU A 326 -13.87 37.00 8.97
C GLU A 326 -12.99 38.25 8.74
N LYS A 327 -12.19 38.28 7.69
CA LYS A 327 -11.43 39.47 7.29
C LYS A 327 -12.21 40.28 6.25
N THR A 328 -12.75 41.40 6.71
CA THR A 328 -13.19 42.51 5.87
C THR A 328 -12.08 43.03 4.96
N ARG A 329 -12.42 43.15 3.67
CA ARG A 329 -11.55 43.70 2.60
C ARG A 329 -11.24 45.17 2.84
N LYS A 330 -9.95 45.55 2.88
CA LYS A 330 -9.46 46.93 2.69
C LYS A 330 -8.71 47.06 1.33
N PRO A 331 -8.71 48.27 0.72
CA PRO A 331 -8.33 48.41 -0.69
C PRO A 331 -6.82 48.48 -0.93
N ARG A 332 -6.47 48.12 -2.15
CA ARG A 332 -5.16 47.96 -2.75
C ARG A 332 -4.49 49.34 -3.01
N ALA A 333 -3.34 49.58 -2.37
CA ALA A 333 -2.42 50.69 -2.76
C ALA A 333 -1.29 50.14 -3.64
N LYS A 334 -1.04 50.85 -4.76
CA LYS A 334 0.06 50.62 -5.69
C LYS A 334 1.41 50.92 -5.02
N LYS A 335 2.42 50.09 -5.26
CA LYS A 335 3.83 50.45 -5.08
C LYS A 335 4.63 50.16 -6.34
N GLU A 336 5.42 51.15 -6.70
CA GLU A 336 6.29 51.27 -7.82
C GLU A 336 7.56 50.42 -7.69
N ASN A 337 8.13 50.12 -8.89
CA ASN A 337 9.41 49.45 -9.10
C ASN A 337 10.59 50.27 -8.60
N THR A 338 11.56 49.64 -7.97
CA THR A 338 12.96 50.02 -8.02
C THR A 338 13.86 48.82 -8.15
N ALA A 339 14.75 48.90 -9.09
CA ALA A 339 15.76 47.90 -9.47
C ALA A 339 16.92 47.89 -8.47
N GLY A 340 17.52 46.73 -8.24
CA GLY A 340 18.77 46.54 -7.52
C GLY A 340 19.31 45.15 -7.68
N GLN A 341 20.39 45.03 -8.41
CA GLN A 341 21.21 43.84 -8.71
C GLN A 341 22.02 43.32 -7.51
N PRO A 342 22.94 42.35 -7.74
CA PRO A 342 22.77 40.91 -7.72
C PRO A 342 23.58 40.25 -6.55
N GLU A 343 23.35 39.01 -6.24
CA GLU A 343 24.45 38.19 -5.69
C GLU A 343 24.08 36.71 -5.48
N SER A 344 24.94 35.99 -5.96
CA SER A 344 25.73 34.79 -5.63
C SER A 344 24.99 33.46 -5.69
N THR A 345 25.30 32.80 -6.77
CA THR A 345 25.16 31.35 -7.03
C THR A 345 25.98 30.53 -6.05
N THR A 346 25.33 29.84 -5.13
CA THR A 346 25.89 28.65 -4.47
C THR A 346 25.31 27.40 -5.12
N VAL A 347 26.18 26.68 -5.82
CA VAL A 347 25.89 25.38 -6.42
C VAL A 347 25.72 24.34 -5.30
N PRO A 348 24.64 23.53 -5.24
CA PRO A 348 24.51 22.49 -4.26
C PRO A 348 25.45 21.34 -4.57
N VAL A 349 26.34 21.00 -3.65
CA VAL A 349 27.20 19.83 -3.67
C VAL A 349 26.35 18.58 -3.58
N LYS A 350 26.48 17.68 -4.56
CA LYS A 350 25.80 16.37 -4.56
C LYS A 350 26.36 15.48 -3.47
N PRO A 351 25.53 14.76 -2.70
CA PRO A 351 26.03 13.82 -1.71
C PRO A 351 26.71 12.61 -2.38
N VAL A 352 27.91 12.30 -1.93
CA VAL A 352 28.73 11.16 -2.40
C VAL A 352 28.20 9.88 -1.76
N CYS A 353 28.08 8.81 -2.53
CA CYS A 353 27.66 7.50 -2.02
C CYS A 353 28.64 6.94 -0.98
N PRO A 354 28.23 6.55 0.22
CA PRO A 354 29.11 6.06 1.26
C PRO A 354 29.76 4.71 0.96
N ILE A 355 29.22 3.94 0.00
CA ILE A 355 29.71 2.60 -0.34
C ILE A 355 30.71 2.63 -1.50
N CYS A 356 30.47 3.41 -2.55
CA CYS A 356 31.34 3.42 -3.74
C CYS A 356 32.21 4.67 -3.87
N LYS A 357 32.07 5.68 -3.00
CA LYS A 357 32.83 6.95 -2.97
C LYS A 357 32.91 7.71 -4.30
N LYS A 358 31.95 7.49 -5.19
CA LYS A 358 31.77 8.23 -6.45
C LYS A 358 30.53 9.09 -6.41
#